data_11dff17b638bb9b11a04be000226cf85
#
_entry.id   11dff17b638bb9b11a04be000226cf85
#
_cell.length_a   1.000
_cell.length_b   1.000
_cell.length_c   1.000
_cell.angle_alpha   90.00
_cell.angle_beta   90.00
_cell.angle_gamma   90.00
#
_symmetry.space_group_name_H-M   'P 1'
#
loop_
_entity.id
_entity.type
_entity.pdbx_description
1 polymer ?
#
loop_
_entity_poly.entity_id
_entity_poly.type
_entity_poly.pdbx_seq_one_letter_code
_entity_poly.pdbx_strand_id
1 'polypeptide(L)'
;MPQSEFESLGSTLLVHVELPQAQSQEDLKELQLLAESGGGDVVFCVSCKREAPDPSTFIGSGKVVEVSDAVKAYEVQTVIFNNKLTPAQERNLEKAFGVRIELLSS
;
A
#
# COMPACT_ATOMS: atom_id res chain seq x y z
N MET A 1 -15.09 -15.95 17.01
CA MET A 1 -15.07 -15.95 16.44
C MET A 1 -14.23 -16.15 15.54
N PRO A 2 -14.09 -16.61 15.10
CA PRO A 2 -13.10 -17.00 14.36
C PRO A 2 -12.78 -16.28 13.21
N GLN A 3 -13.27 -15.33 12.95
CA GLN A 3 -12.97 -14.65 11.87
C GLN A 3 -11.83 -13.86 11.98
N SER A 4 -11.02 -14.02 12.89
CA SER A 4 -9.88 -13.21 13.07
C SER A 4 -8.96 -13.22 11.88
N GLU A 5 -8.91 -14.30 11.10
CA GLU A 5 -8.07 -14.29 9.98
C GLU A 5 -8.46 -13.29 8.95
N PHE A 6 -9.74 -13.07 8.79
CA PHE A 6 -10.19 -12.15 7.80
C PHE A 6 -10.16 -10.73 8.28
N GLU A 7 -9.96 -10.55 9.56
CA GLU A 7 -9.85 -9.23 10.07
C GLU A 7 -8.46 -8.79 10.20
N SER A 8 -7.51 -9.61 9.76
CA SER A 8 -6.12 -9.33 10.05
C SER A 8 -5.61 -8.08 9.38
N LEU A 9 -6.17 -7.66 8.26
CA LEU A 9 -5.70 -6.44 7.62
C LEU A 9 -6.31 -5.19 8.20
N GLY A 10 -7.53 -5.30 8.69
CA GLY A 10 -8.19 -4.14 9.29
C GLY A 10 -8.35 -2.99 8.33
N SER A 11 -8.26 -1.78 8.84
CA SER A 11 -8.35 -0.56 8.03
C SER A 11 -7.16 -0.52 7.10
N THR A 12 -7.41 -0.39 5.83
CA THR A 12 -6.38 -0.56 4.82
C THR A 12 -6.27 0.66 3.92
N LEU A 13 -5.04 1.04 3.62
CA LEU A 13 -4.75 2.09 2.66
C LEU A 13 -4.04 1.45 1.48
N LEU A 14 -4.53 1.73 0.28
CA LEU A 14 -3.89 1.20 -0.91
C LEU A 14 -2.99 2.24 -1.54
N VAL A 15 -1.80 1.82 -1.95
CA VAL A 15 -0.90 2.68 -2.70
C VAL A 15 -0.71 2.06 -4.07
N HIS A 16 -1.17 2.74 -5.09
CA HIS A 16 -1.07 2.27 -6.46
C HIS A 16 -0.02 3.11 -7.16
N VAL A 17 1.07 2.50 -7.57
CA VAL A 17 2.16 3.21 -8.21
C VAL A 17 2.23 2.81 -9.66
N GLU A 18 2.23 3.79 -10.55
CA GLU A 18 2.37 3.56 -11.98
C GLU A 18 3.79 3.87 -12.41
N LEU A 19 4.41 2.92 -13.07
CA LEU A 19 5.75 3.10 -13.61
C LEU A 19 5.67 3.03 -15.14
N PRO A 20 6.55 3.74 -15.84
CA PRO A 20 6.44 3.80 -17.30
C PRO A 20 6.57 2.46 -17.98
N GLN A 21 7.43 1.60 -17.43
CA GLN A 21 7.61 0.34 -18.04
C GLN A 21 6.61 -0.67 -17.63
N ALA A 22 5.76 -0.37 -16.67
CA ALA A 22 4.82 -1.35 -16.20
C ALA A 22 3.76 -1.56 -17.24
N GLN A 23 3.54 -2.80 -17.57
CA GLN A 23 2.51 -3.06 -18.47
C GLN A 23 1.26 -3.28 -17.76
N SER A 24 1.16 -2.99 -16.54
CA SER A 24 0.07 -3.28 -15.73
C SER A 24 -1.17 -2.64 -16.20
N GLN A 25 -2.13 -3.38 -16.41
CA GLN A 25 -3.41 -2.87 -16.73
C GLN A 25 -4.30 -2.91 -15.55
N GLU A 26 -3.79 -3.25 -14.41
CA GLU A 26 -4.59 -3.26 -13.23
C GLU A 26 -4.87 -1.88 -12.83
N ASP A 27 -6.09 -1.52 -12.73
CA ASP A 27 -6.38 -0.21 -12.26
C ASP A 27 -6.65 -0.29 -10.78
N LEU A 28 -6.88 0.86 -10.20
CA LEU A 28 -7.07 0.98 -8.78
C LEU A 28 -8.27 0.19 -8.32
N LYS A 29 -9.29 0.11 -9.14
CA LYS A 29 -10.49 -0.60 -8.77
C LYS A 29 -10.22 -2.09 -8.60
N GLU A 30 -9.45 -2.67 -9.48
CA GLU A 30 -9.13 -4.07 -9.37
C GLU A 30 -8.28 -4.33 -8.14
N LEU A 31 -7.34 -3.45 -7.86
CA LEU A 31 -6.52 -3.56 -6.69
C LEU A 31 -7.36 -3.50 -5.43
N GLN A 32 -8.36 -2.62 -5.43
CA GLN A 32 -9.24 -2.49 -4.30
C GLN A 32 -10.03 -3.77 -4.06
N LEU A 33 -10.52 -4.38 -5.13
CA LEU A 33 -11.26 -5.63 -4.99
C LEU A 33 -10.37 -6.73 -4.42
N LEU A 34 -9.13 -6.79 -4.86
CA LEU A 34 -8.22 -7.80 -4.36
C LEU A 34 -7.94 -7.59 -2.87
N ALA A 35 -7.79 -6.36 -2.45
CA ALA A 35 -7.53 -6.08 -1.06
C ALA A 35 -8.72 -6.47 -0.19
N GLU A 36 -9.92 -6.17 -0.67
CA GLU A 36 -11.11 -6.50 0.08
C GLU A 36 -11.31 -7.99 0.17
N SER A 37 -10.97 -8.71 -0.89
CA SER A 37 -11.05 -10.16 -0.86
C SER A 37 -10.12 -10.74 0.19
N GLY A 38 -9.04 -10.07 0.46
CA GLY A 38 -8.08 -10.53 1.46
C GLY A 38 -8.42 -10.11 2.87
N GLY A 39 -9.58 -9.51 3.08
CA GLY A 39 -9.99 -9.14 4.42
C GLY A 39 -9.70 -7.72 4.82
N GLY A 40 -9.29 -6.88 3.87
CA GLY A 40 -9.01 -5.48 4.18
C GLY A 40 -10.23 -4.62 4.01
N ASP A 41 -10.32 -3.59 4.85
CA ASP A 41 -11.37 -2.60 4.73
C ASP A 41 -10.71 -1.35 4.18
N VAL A 42 -10.81 -1.12 2.89
CA VAL A 42 -10.07 -0.06 2.22
C VAL A 42 -10.72 1.28 2.54
N VAL A 43 -10.01 2.10 3.30
CA VAL A 43 -10.53 3.40 3.72
C VAL A 43 -9.94 4.54 2.92
N PHE A 44 -8.86 4.30 2.19
CA PHE A 44 -8.23 5.37 1.43
C PHE A 44 -7.35 4.77 0.35
N CYS A 45 -7.27 5.44 -0.79
CA CYS A 45 -6.44 4.99 -1.90
C CYS A 45 -5.55 6.14 -2.35
N VAL A 46 -4.29 5.84 -2.61
CA VAL A 46 -3.35 6.83 -3.10
C VAL A 46 -2.81 6.34 -4.44
N SER A 47 -2.85 7.18 -5.43
CA SER A 47 -2.28 6.87 -6.73
C SER A 47 -1.07 7.74 -6.94
N CYS A 48 -0.03 7.17 -7.51
CA CYS A 48 1.22 7.89 -7.66
C CYS A 48 1.89 7.44 -8.95
N LYS A 49 2.43 8.39 -9.69
CA LYS A 49 3.16 8.10 -10.90
C LYS A 49 4.62 8.37 -10.66
N ARG A 50 5.48 7.45 -11.06
CA ARG A 50 6.90 7.67 -10.93
C ARG A 50 7.60 7.14 -12.16
N GLU A 51 8.74 7.74 -12.51
CA GLU A 51 9.53 7.24 -13.60
C GLU A 51 10.38 6.07 -13.17
N ALA A 52 10.75 6.04 -11.92
CA ALA A 52 11.52 4.93 -11.37
C ALA A 52 11.23 4.85 -9.90
N PRO A 53 11.35 3.65 -9.31
CA PRO A 53 11.12 3.54 -7.87
C PRO A 53 12.24 4.21 -7.09
N ASP A 54 11.88 4.80 -5.99
CA ASP A 54 12.86 5.37 -5.09
C ASP A 54 13.59 4.22 -4.39
N PRO A 55 14.91 4.23 -4.33
CA PRO A 55 15.62 3.10 -3.72
C PRO A 55 15.31 2.90 -2.25
N SER A 56 14.95 3.96 -1.54
CA SER A 56 14.69 3.84 -0.11
C SER A 56 13.26 3.54 0.23
N THR A 57 12.31 4.15 -0.46
CA THR A 57 10.91 4.03 -0.08
C THR A 57 9.98 3.69 -1.23
N PHE A 58 10.49 3.53 -2.42
CA PHE A 58 9.72 3.26 -3.62
C PHE A 58 8.94 4.48 -4.11
N ILE A 59 8.28 5.21 -3.23
CA ILE A 59 7.39 6.29 -3.63
C ILE A 59 7.99 7.68 -3.41
N GLY A 60 9.16 7.77 -2.77
CA GLY A 60 9.81 9.04 -2.55
C GLY A 60 9.36 9.70 -1.26
N SER A 61 10.21 10.56 -0.73
CA SER A 61 9.97 11.10 0.60
C SER A 61 8.72 11.97 0.67
N GLY A 62 8.43 12.73 -0.39
CA GLY A 62 7.25 13.56 -0.36
C GLY A 62 5.97 12.75 -0.27
N LYS A 63 5.90 11.68 -1.04
CA LYS A 63 4.72 10.83 -1.01
C LYS A 63 4.65 10.04 0.29
N VAL A 64 5.79 9.71 0.87
CA VAL A 64 5.81 9.03 2.17
C VAL A 64 5.12 9.89 3.22
N VAL A 65 5.40 11.19 3.22
CA VAL A 65 4.77 12.08 4.17
C VAL A 65 3.26 12.13 3.95
N GLU A 66 2.86 12.20 2.69
CA GLU A 66 1.45 12.26 2.36
C GLU A 66 0.72 11.01 2.83
N VAL A 67 1.30 9.84 2.56
CA VAL A 67 0.68 8.58 2.97
C VAL A 67 0.70 8.44 4.48
N SER A 68 1.79 8.87 5.12
CA SER A 68 1.89 8.81 6.56
C SER A 68 0.80 9.65 7.23
N ASP A 69 0.52 10.82 6.67
CA ASP A 69 -0.55 11.65 7.21
C ASP A 69 -1.90 10.98 7.07
N ALA A 70 -2.13 10.33 5.94
CA ALA A 70 -3.38 9.61 5.73
C ALA A 70 -3.51 8.42 6.68
N VAL A 71 -2.40 7.73 6.93
CA VAL A 71 -2.41 6.61 7.86
C VAL A 71 -2.89 7.07 9.23
N LYS A 72 -2.40 8.22 9.66
CA LYS A 72 -2.82 8.74 10.96
C LYS A 72 -4.24 9.25 10.94
N ALA A 73 -4.61 9.94 9.88
CA ALA A 73 -5.93 10.55 9.81
C ALA A 73 -7.04 9.50 9.77
N TYR A 74 -6.79 8.39 9.09
CA TYR A 74 -7.81 7.36 8.94
C TYR A 74 -7.57 6.16 9.84
N GLU A 75 -6.57 6.25 10.70
CA GLU A 75 -6.26 5.17 11.64
C GLU A 75 -6.05 3.86 10.89
N VAL A 76 -5.24 3.92 9.86
CA VAL A 76 -5.00 2.79 9.01
C VAL A 76 -4.14 1.77 9.75
N GLN A 77 -4.44 0.50 9.57
CA GLN A 77 -3.68 -0.56 10.20
C GLN A 77 -2.77 -1.28 9.25
N THR A 78 -3.05 -1.24 7.95
CA THR A 78 -2.24 -1.93 6.96
C THR A 78 -2.16 -1.07 5.71
N VAL A 79 -0.97 -0.99 5.13
CA VAL A 79 -0.77 -0.31 3.85
C VAL A 79 -0.42 -1.36 2.82
N ILE A 80 -1.11 -1.37 1.70
CA ILE A 80 -0.90 -2.36 0.64
C ILE A 80 -0.36 -1.68 -0.60
N PHE A 81 0.69 -2.24 -1.16
CA PHE A 81 1.30 -1.75 -2.39
C PHE A 81 1.03 -2.71 -3.51
N ASN A 82 0.88 -2.19 -4.72
CA ASN A 82 0.66 -3.02 -5.89
C ASN A 82 1.94 -3.49 -6.54
N ASN A 83 3.10 -2.98 -6.10
CA ASN A 83 4.37 -3.36 -6.68
C ASN A 83 5.23 -4.06 -5.66
N LYS A 84 6.18 -4.86 -6.14
CA LYS A 84 7.10 -5.51 -5.23
C LYS A 84 8.03 -4.50 -4.62
N LEU A 85 8.30 -4.66 -3.35
CA LEU A 85 9.23 -3.79 -2.64
C LEU A 85 10.45 -4.61 -2.25
N THR A 86 11.61 -3.97 -2.20
CA THR A 86 12.79 -4.64 -1.65
C THR A 86 12.63 -4.69 -0.14
N PRO A 87 13.36 -5.59 0.53
CA PRO A 87 13.28 -5.63 1.99
C PRO A 87 13.65 -4.30 2.64
N ALA A 88 14.58 -3.56 2.06
CA ALA A 88 14.96 -2.28 2.60
C ALA A 88 13.83 -1.27 2.46
N GLN A 89 13.17 -1.25 1.29
CA GLN A 89 12.05 -0.36 1.09
C GLN A 89 10.91 -0.68 2.04
N GLU A 90 10.62 -1.94 2.19
CA GLU A 90 9.54 -2.37 3.05
C GLU A 90 9.81 -1.96 4.49
N ARG A 91 11.03 -2.17 4.97
CA ARG A 91 11.39 -1.81 6.31
C ARG A 91 11.29 -0.31 6.54
N ASN A 92 11.79 0.47 5.59
CA ASN A 92 11.75 1.91 5.71
C ASN A 92 10.31 2.43 5.72
N LEU A 93 9.45 1.83 4.91
CA LEU A 93 8.06 2.24 4.87
C LEU A 93 7.32 1.86 6.15
N GLU A 94 7.62 0.69 6.70
CA GLU A 94 7.02 0.30 7.95
C GLU A 94 7.41 1.26 9.06
N LYS A 95 8.66 1.69 9.07
CA LYS A 95 9.09 2.65 10.05
C LYS A 95 8.40 3.98 9.86
N ALA A 96 8.27 4.42 8.63
CA ALA A 96 7.69 5.73 8.36
C ALA A 96 6.21 5.76 8.69
N PHE A 97 5.49 4.71 8.36
CA PHE A 97 4.04 4.69 8.56
C PHE A 97 3.66 4.15 9.93
N GLY A 98 4.51 3.36 10.53
CA GLY A 98 4.20 2.78 11.83
C GLY A 98 3.15 1.69 11.77
N VAL A 99 2.91 1.13 10.58
CA VAL A 99 1.93 0.07 10.42
C VAL A 99 2.51 -0.96 9.47
N ARG A 100 1.80 -2.05 9.33
CA ARG A 100 2.22 -3.17 8.54
C ARG A 100 2.13 -2.87 7.05
N ILE A 101 3.05 -3.40 6.28
CA ILE A 101 3.06 -3.27 4.83
C ILE A 101 2.77 -4.65 4.25
N GLU A 102 1.84 -4.70 3.31
CA GLU A 102 1.55 -5.94 2.59
C GLU A 102 1.69 -5.68 1.11
N LEU A 103 2.00 -6.72 0.37
CA LEU A 103 2.13 -6.62 -1.06
C LEU A 103 1.06 -7.47 -1.71
N LEU A 104 0.36 -6.89 -2.68
CA LEU A 104 -0.58 -7.65 -3.45
C LEU A 104 0.15 -8.16 -4.66
N SER A 105 0.37 -9.43 -4.73
CA SER A 105 0.98 -9.95 -5.90
C SER A 105 -0.01 -10.83 -6.59
N SER A 106 0.00 -10.81 -7.84
CA SER A 106 -0.93 -11.62 -8.59
C SER A 106 -0.32 -12.90 -9.02
#